data_06a427c777e01c879e8df79f54abe313
#
_entry.id   06a427c777e01c879e8df79f54abe313
#
_cell.length_a   1.000
_cell.length_b   1.000
_cell.length_c   1.000
_cell.angle_alpha   90.00
_cell.angle_beta   90.00
_cell.angle_gamma   90.00
#
_symmetry.space_group_name_H-M   'P 1'
#
loop_
_entity.id
_entity.type
_entity.pdbx_description
1 polymer ?
#
loop_
_entity_poly.entity_id
_entity_poly.type
_entity_poly.pdbx_seq_one_letter_code
_entity_poly.pdbx_strand_id
1 'polypeptide(L)'
;MNKTPNVQLATPNTERTEDSTLAVGRSALDVWRLLWRILDFVVARIFIYAGSIKALDPVQFANDIDNYKILPWPISVALAFYLPWLEIFCGLALIVRYFYRGALSILMALILVFTLATTAAKVRGLDITCGCFGHASQNWSFPAHLATNLGILAALLVLWLSNRSAKPS
;
A
#
# COMPACT_ATOMS: atom_id res chain seq x y z
N MET A 1 56.08 44.85 20.97
CA MET A 1 55.07 43.82 21.19
C MET A 1 54.35 43.59 19.87
N ASN A 2 54.77 42.59 19.09
CA ASN A 2 54.30 42.35 17.73
C ASN A 2 53.36 41.13 17.77
N LYS A 3 52.04 41.36 17.57
CA LYS A 3 51.03 40.31 17.42
C LYS A 3 50.99 39.93 15.95
N THR A 4 51.56 38.81 15.61
CA THR A 4 51.35 38.16 14.30
C THR A 4 49.91 37.62 14.19
N PRO A 5 49.14 37.93 13.13
CA PRO A 5 47.85 37.32 12.92
C PRO A 5 48.03 35.86 12.44
N ASN A 6 47.40 34.93 13.15
CA ASN A 6 47.32 33.52 12.78
C ASN A 6 46.40 33.39 11.54
N VAL A 7 46.99 33.34 10.37
CA VAL A 7 46.28 33.01 9.13
C VAL A 7 46.14 31.48 9.12
N GLN A 8 44.98 30.99 9.51
CA GLN A 8 44.58 29.60 9.22
C GLN A 8 44.39 29.46 7.70
N LEU A 9 45.36 28.83 7.07
CA LEU A 9 45.17 28.35 5.69
C LEU A 9 44.09 27.24 5.73
N ALA A 10 42.87 27.60 5.41
CA ALA A 10 41.83 26.64 5.05
C ALA A 10 42.28 25.92 3.77
N THR A 11 42.52 24.63 3.88
CA THR A 11 42.92 23.81 2.71
C THR A 11 41.73 23.60 1.80
N PRO A 12 41.79 24.04 0.53
CA PRO A 12 40.62 24.00 -0.40
C PRO A 12 40.12 22.60 -0.74
N ASN A 13 40.88 21.56 -0.40
CA ASN A 13 40.52 20.17 -0.75
C ASN A 13 39.56 19.51 0.26
N THR A 14 39.47 19.98 1.49
CA THR A 14 38.59 19.40 2.52
C THR A 14 37.14 19.84 2.30
N GLU A 15 36.92 21.10 1.93
CA GLU A 15 35.57 21.63 1.65
C GLU A 15 34.95 21.00 0.41
N ARG A 16 35.75 20.73 -0.66
CA ARG A 16 35.27 20.13 -1.88
C ARG A 16 34.88 18.66 -1.73
N THR A 17 35.55 17.91 -0.83
CA THR A 17 35.20 16.51 -0.51
C THR A 17 33.96 16.43 0.37
N GLU A 18 33.75 17.35 1.31
CA GLU A 18 32.56 17.39 2.14
C GLU A 18 31.31 17.77 1.30
N ASP A 19 31.41 18.74 0.41
CA ASP A 19 30.33 19.14 -0.50
C ASP A 19 29.92 18.00 -1.44
N SER A 20 30.87 17.25 -1.98
CA SER A 20 30.57 16.11 -2.86
C SER A 20 29.92 14.95 -2.12
N THR A 21 30.33 14.65 -0.90
CA THR A 21 29.70 13.59 -0.08
C THR A 21 28.30 13.97 0.39
N LEU A 22 28.08 15.25 0.71
CA LEU A 22 26.75 15.78 1.05
C LEU A 22 25.82 15.79 -0.17
N ALA A 23 26.32 16.11 -1.36
CA ALA A 23 25.53 16.07 -2.59
C ALA A 23 25.12 14.65 -2.97
N VAL A 24 26.01 13.65 -2.83
CA VAL A 24 25.70 12.23 -3.05
C VAL A 24 24.70 11.73 -2.01
N GLY A 25 24.83 12.12 -0.75
CA GLY A 25 23.87 11.76 0.30
C GLY A 25 22.48 12.32 0.06
N ARG A 26 22.37 13.57 -0.44
CA ARG A 26 21.08 14.19 -0.80
C ARG A 26 20.43 13.50 -1.97
N SER A 27 21.16 13.22 -3.04
CA SER A 27 20.62 12.52 -4.21
C SER A 27 20.11 11.09 -3.88
N ALA A 28 20.80 10.35 -3.02
CA ALA A 28 20.37 9.05 -2.56
C ALA A 28 19.05 9.12 -1.74
N LEU A 29 18.92 10.13 -0.89
CA LEU A 29 17.69 10.36 -0.11
C LEU A 29 16.51 10.76 -1.00
N ASP A 30 16.76 11.54 -2.05
CA ASP A 30 15.72 11.98 -2.99
C ASP A 30 15.25 10.82 -3.86
N VAL A 31 16.16 9.95 -4.33
CA VAL A 31 15.81 8.71 -5.04
C VAL A 31 15.00 7.78 -4.13
N TRP A 32 15.39 7.64 -2.86
CA TRP A 32 14.66 6.83 -1.89
C TRP A 32 13.24 7.35 -1.65
N ARG A 33 13.07 8.66 -1.48
CA ARG A 33 11.75 9.30 -1.35
C ARG A 33 10.89 9.10 -2.60
N LEU A 34 11.50 9.18 -3.78
CA LEU A 34 10.80 8.95 -5.05
C LEU A 34 10.30 7.50 -5.16
N LEU A 35 11.13 6.52 -4.80
CA LEU A 35 10.72 5.09 -4.79
C LEU A 35 9.51 4.85 -3.88
N TRP A 36 9.49 5.44 -2.68
CA TRP A 36 8.34 5.34 -1.78
C TRP A 36 7.09 5.99 -2.36
N ARG A 37 7.23 7.12 -3.04
CA ARG A 37 6.11 7.77 -3.73
C ARG A 37 5.56 6.91 -4.85
N ILE A 38 6.43 6.30 -5.65
CA ILE A 38 6.02 5.39 -6.72
C ILE A 38 5.25 4.19 -6.13
N LEU A 39 5.74 3.61 -5.03
CA LEU A 39 5.05 2.51 -4.36
C LEU A 39 3.67 2.93 -3.82
N ASP A 40 3.56 4.11 -3.19
CA ASP A 40 2.28 4.69 -2.77
C ASP A 40 1.29 4.78 -3.95
N PHE A 41 1.74 5.31 -5.10
CA PHE A 41 0.90 5.46 -6.29
C PHE A 41 0.48 4.12 -6.89
N VAL A 42 1.39 3.13 -6.93
CA VAL A 42 1.08 1.79 -7.44
C VAL A 42 0.02 1.12 -6.57
N VAL A 43 0.20 1.12 -5.26
CA VAL A 43 -0.76 0.54 -4.31
C VAL A 43 -2.11 1.26 -4.39
N ALA A 44 -2.10 2.59 -4.39
CA ALA A 44 -3.32 3.39 -4.51
C ALA A 44 -4.11 3.06 -5.79
N ARG A 45 -3.43 2.97 -6.94
CA ARG A 45 -4.07 2.59 -8.22
C ARG A 45 -4.68 1.21 -8.19
N ILE A 46 -4.02 0.23 -7.57
CA ILE A 46 -4.54 -1.12 -7.43
C ILE A 46 -5.87 -1.10 -6.66
N PHE A 47 -5.94 -0.41 -5.53
CA PHE A 47 -7.16 -0.35 -4.73
C PHE A 47 -8.27 0.48 -5.36
N ILE A 48 -7.94 1.61 -6.00
CA ILE A 48 -8.93 2.40 -6.74
C ILE A 48 -9.51 1.56 -7.88
N TYR A 49 -8.67 0.86 -8.64
CA TYR A 49 -9.13 -0.01 -9.73
C TYR A 49 -10.00 -1.16 -9.21
N ALA A 50 -9.55 -1.88 -8.17
CA ALA A 50 -10.29 -2.98 -7.56
C ALA A 50 -11.65 -2.52 -6.99
N GLY A 51 -11.67 -1.39 -6.28
CA GLY A 51 -12.89 -0.78 -5.77
C GLY A 51 -13.83 -0.32 -6.88
N SER A 52 -13.29 0.26 -7.96
CA SER A 52 -14.12 0.71 -9.09
C SER A 52 -14.83 -0.44 -9.79
N ILE A 53 -14.16 -1.56 -10.05
CA ILE A 53 -14.78 -2.74 -10.67
C ILE A 53 -15.90 -3.29 -9.79
N LYS A 54 -15.68 -3.40 -8.48
CA LYS A 54 -16.69 -3.87 -7.53
C LYS A 54 -17.87 -2.90 -7.41
N ALA A 55 -17.62 -1.59 -7.49
CA ALA A 55 -18.65 -0.56 -7.45
C ALA A 55 -19.53 -0.54 -8.71
N LEU A 56 -19.00 -0.98 -9.86
CA LEU A 56 -19.76 -1.07 -11.12
C LEU A 56 -20.74 -2.24 -11.13
N ASP A 57 -20.43 -3.34 -10.45
CA ASP A 57 -21.33 -4.50 -10.32
C ASP A 57 -21.43 -4.96 -8.85
N PRO A 58 -22.17 -4.22 -8.01
CA PRO A 58 -22.30 -4.53 -6.60
C PRO A 58 -23.11 -5.82 -6.35
N VAL A 59 -23.98 -6.22 -7.30
CA VAL A 59 -24.76 -7.45 -7.18
C VAL A 59 -23.86 -8.67 -7.33
N GLN A 60 -23.00 -8.65 -8.35
CA GLN A 60 -22.00 -9.71 -8.52
C GLN A 60 -21.07 -9.79 -7.30
N PHE A 61 -20.61 -8.65 -6.79
CA PHE A 61 -19.74 -8.62 -5.63
C PHE A 61 -20.46 -9.11 -4.35
N ALA A 62 -21.77 -8.85 -4.20
CA ALA A 62 -22.57 -9.42 -3.09
C ALA A 62 -22.65 -10.95 -3.19
N ASN A 63 -22.84 -11.49 -4.40
CA ASN A 63 -22.81 -12.93 -4.64
C ASN A 63 -21.43 -13.53 -4.33
N ASP A 64 -20.35 -12.85 -4.73
CA ASP A 64 -19.00 -13.28 -4.42
C ASP A 64 -18.75 -13.37 -2.89
N ILE A 65 -19.24 -12.38 -2.12
CA ILE A 65 -19.19 -12.41 -0.65
C ILE A 65 -20.05 -13.54 -0.09
N ASP A 66 -21.27 -13.76 -0.62
CA ASP A 66 -22.15 -14.83 -0.16
C ASP A 66 -21.58 -16.22 -0.43
N ASN A 67 -20.85 -16.39 -1.52
CA ASN A 67 -20.20 -17.65 -1.88
C ASN A 67 -19.21 -18.15 -0.81
N TYR A 68 -18.66 -17.28 0.01
CA TYR A 68 -17.83 -17.68 1.16
C TYR A 68 -18.63 -18.41 2.25
N LYS A 69 -19.97 -18.28 2.26
CA LYS A 69 -20.89 -18.89 3.24
C LYS A 69 -20.50 -18.61 4.71
N ILE A 70 -20.00 -17.41 4.94
CA ILE A 70 -19.59 -16.94 6.28
C ILE A 70 -20.64 -15.98 6.85
N LEU A 71 -21.31 -15.20 6.00
CA LEU A 71 -22.24 -14.14 6.38
C LEU A 71 -23.65 -14.41 5.85
N PRO A 72 -24.72 -13.96 6.54
CA PRO A 72 -26.07 -13.97 6.00
C PRO A 72 -26.20 -12.94 4.85
N TRP A 73 -27.04 -13.26 3.87
CA TRP A 73 -27.24 -12.47 2.65
C TRP A 73 -27.41 -10.94 2.85
N PRO A 74 -28.22 -10.44 3.80
CA PRO A 74 -28.35 -8.99 4.00
C PRO A 74 -27.05 -8.28 4.34
N ILE A 75 -26.16 -8.96 5.07
CA ILE A 75 -24.85 -8.43 5.44
C ILE A 75 -23.91 -8.44 4.24
N SER A 76 -23.94 -9.50 3.42
CA SER A 76 -23.16 -9.59 2.17
C SER A 76 -23.53 -8.44 1.22
N VAL A 77 -24.81 -8.13 1.07
CA VAL A 77 -25.28 -7.00 0.27
C VAL A 77 -24.79 -5.67 0.82
N ALA A 78 -24.93 -5.43 2.14
CA ALA A 78 -24.48 -4.19 2.76
C ALA A 78 -22.97 -3.97 2.57
N LEU A 79 -22.17 -5.02 2.75
CA LEU A 79 -20.72 -4.98 2.55
C LEU A 79 -20.37 -4.74 1.07
N ALA A 80 -21.10 -5.34 0.14
CA ALA A 80 -20.87 -5.16 -1.28
C ALA A 80 -21.06 -3.70 -1.74
N PHE A 81 -21.97 -2.97 -1.10
CA PHE A 81 -22.12 -1.53 -1.35
C PHE A 81 -21.09 -0.67 -0.63
N TYR A 82 -20.66 -1.05 0.57
CA TYR A 82 -19.79 -0.20 1.39
C TYR A 82 -18.29 -0.37 1.09
N LEU A 83 -17.83 -1.63 0.92
CA LEU A 83 -16.40 -1.94 0.77
C LEU A 83 -15.73 -1.30 -0.45
N PRO A 84 -16.35 -1.27 -1.65
CA PRO A 84 -15.74 -0.66 -2.82
C PRO A 84 -15.44 0.83 -2.63
N TRP A 85 -16.35 1.57 -2.03
CA TRP A 85 -16.15 2.98 -1.73
C TRP A 85 -15.04 3.19 -0.70
N LEU A 86 -14.95 2.32 0.31
CA LEU A 86 -13.88 2.37 1.29
C LEU A 86 -12.51 2.13 0.64
N GLU A 87 -12.41 1.18 -0.29
CA GLU A 87 -11.18 0.93 -1.08
C GLU A 87 -10.78 2.15 -1.91
N ILE A 88 -11.73 2.77 -2.61
CA ILE A 88 -11.49 3.97 -3.43
C ILE A 88 -11.05 5.15 -2.56
N PHE A 89 -11.77 5.45 -1.46
CA PHE A 89 -11.43 6.57 -0.58
C PHE A 89 -10.08 6.38 0.10
N CYS A 90 -9.75 5.17 0.56
CA CYS A 90 -8.44 4.88 1.13
C CYS A 90 -7.32 4.98 0.09
N GLY A 91 -7.56 4.52 -1.14
CA GLY A 91 -6.62 4.70 -2.26
C GLY A 91 -6.35 6.17 -2.56
N LEU A 92 -7.39 7.00 -2.63
CA LEU A 92 -7.26 8.46 -2.79
C LEU A 92 -6.53 9.10 -1.61
N ALA A 93 -6.83 8.68 -0.38
CA ALA A 93 -6.16 9.18 0.83
C ALA A 93 -4.65 8.90 0.82
N LEU A 94 -4.20 7.77 0.22
CA LEU A 94 -2.78 7.50 0.02
C LEU A 94 -2.12 8.49 -0.95
N ILE A 95 -2.79 8.83 -2.06
CA ILE A 95 -2.28 9.78 -3.06
C ILE A 95 -2.15 11.17 -2.45
N VAL A 96 -3.21 11.66 -1.79
CA VAL A 96 -3.26 12.99 -1.18
C VAL A 96 -2.45 13.05 0.12
N ARG A 97 -2.12 11.89 0.71
CA ARG A 97 -1.46 11.75 2.03
C ARG A 97 -2.26 12.33 3.20
N TYR A 98 -3.55 12.46 3.02
CA TYR A 98 -4.47 12.86 4.09
C TYR A 98 -4.92 11.60 4.85
N PHE A 99 -4.79 11.59 6.19
CA PHE A 99 -5.01 10.40 7.02
C PHE A 99 -4.23 9.14 6.55
N TYR A 100 -3.03 9.33 5.99
CA TYR A 100 -2.20 8.30 5.37
C TYR A 100 -2.07 7.01 6.19
N ARG A 101 -1.78 7.12 7.50
CA ARG A 101 -1.62 5.95 8.39
C ARG A 101 -2.94 5.21 8.62
N GLY A 102 -4.05 5.95 8.73
CA GLY A 102 -5.38 5.38 8.86
C GLY A 102 -5.78 4.61 7.60
N ALA A 103 -5.56 5.22 6.43
CA ALA A 103 -5.81 4.58 5.14
C ALA A 103 -5.00 3.29 4.98
N LEU A 104 -3.68 3.30 5.27
CA LEU A 104 -2.84 2.10 5.25
C LEU A 104 -3.37 1.00 6.18
N SER A 105 -3.76 1.36 7.41
CA SER A 105 -4.29 0.38 8.38
C SER A 105 -5.59 -0.25 7.90
N ILE A 106 -6.50 0.54 7.32
CA ILE A 106 -7.77 0.06 6.77
C ILE A 106 -7.51 -0.88 5.60
N LEU A 107 -6.64 -0.49 4.65
CA LEU A 107 -6.31 -1.32 3.49
C LEU A 107 -5.62 -2.63 3.90
N MET A 108 -4.74 -2.60 4.91
CA MET A 108 -4.17 -3.82 5.47
C MET A 108 -5.23 -4.73 6.08
N ALA A 109 -6.18 -4.17 6.84
CA ALA A 109 -7.27 -4.94 7.42
C ALA A 109 -8.15 -5.57 6.33
N LEU A 110 -8.49 -4.82 5.28
CA LEU A 110 -9.27 -5.32 4.15
C LEU A 110 -8.58 -6.49 3.45
N ILE A 111 -7.31 -6.35 3.07
CA ILE A 111 -6.58 -7.40 2.38
C ILE A 111 -6.40 -8.65 3.28
N LEU A 112 -6.23 -8.47 4.59
CA LEU A 112 -6.18 -9.55 5.56
C LEU A 112 -7.50 -10.31 5.62
N VAL A 113 -8.62 -9.61 5.76
CA VAL A 113 -9.96 -10.22 5.82
C VAL A 113 -10.25 -11.00 4.54
N PHE A 114 -9.99 -10.42 3.36
CA PHE A 114 -10.18 -11.11 2.09
C PHE A 114 -9.27 -12.34 1.95
N THR A 115 -8.01 -12.24 2.38
CA THR A 115 -7.07 -13.38 2.33
C THR A 115 -7.52 -14.50 3.25
N LEU A 116 -7.97 -14.18 4.46
CA LEU A 116 -8.49 -15.16 5.41
C LEU A 116 -9.78 -15.81 4.90
N ALA A 117 -10.72 -15.02 4.36
CA ALA A 117 -11.96 -15.53 3.79
C ALA A 117 -11.69 -16.49 2.63
N THR A 118 -10.83 -16.10 1.68
CA THR A 118 -10.45 -16.93 0.53
C THR A 118 -9.76 -18.23 0.96
N THR A 119 -8.86 -18.16 1.95
CA THR A 119 -8.16 -19.33 2.48
C THR A 119 -9.14 -20.26 3.20
N ALA A 120 -10.02 -19.72 4.04
CA ALA A 120 -11.05 -20.50 4.75
C ALA A 120 -12.00 -21.22 3.79
N ALA A 121 -12.38 -20.55 2.71
CA ALA A 121 -13.22 -21.12 1.68
C ALA A 121 -12.53 -22.28 0.94
N LYS A 122 -11.25 -22.11 0.61
CA LYS A 122 -10.46 -23.18 -0.03
C LYS A 122 -10.30 -24.41 0.87
N VAL A 123 -10.04 -24.21 2.17
CA VAL A 123 -9.97 -25.31 3.16
C VAL A 123 -11.30 -26.06 3.29
N ARG A 124 -12.43 -25.36 3.10
CA ARG A 124 -13.77 -25.96 3.06
C ARG A 124 -14.11 -26.69 1.75
N GLY A 125 -13.18 -26.71 0.79
CA GLY A 125 -13.40 -27.33 -0.54
C GLY A 125 -14.34 -26.55 -1.45
N LEU A 126 -14.60 -25.27 -1.16
CA LEU A 126 -15.40 -24.40 -2.01
C LEU A 126 -14.53 -23.92 -3.18
N ASP A 127 -14.91 -24.23 -4.40
CA ASP A 127 -14.31 -23.67 -5.62
C ASP A 127 -14.87 -22.26 -5.84
N ILE A 128 -14.24 -21.28 -5.18
CA ILE A 128 -14.62 -19.88 -5.32
C ILE A 128 -13.53 -19.11 -6.06
N THR A 129 -13.99 -18.35 -7.05
CA THR A 129 -13.20 -17.26 -7.63
C THR A 129 -13.09 -16.14 -6.60
N CYS A 130 -11.86 -15.68 -6.33
CA CYS A 130 -11.65 -14.59 -5.37
C CYS A 130 -12.24 -13.29 -5.92
N GLY A 131 -13.22 -12.72 -5.24
CA GLY A 131 -13.81 -11.43 -5.59
C GLY A 131 -12.91 -10.21 -5.38
N CYS A 132 -11.62 -10.40 -5.02
CA CYS A 132 -10.71 -9.29 -4.70
C CYS A 132 -10.53 -8.30 -5.87
N PHE A 133 -10.48 -8.82 -7.11
CA PHE A 133 -10.32 -8.02 -8.33
C PHE A 133 -11.49 -8.20 -9.31
N GLY A 134 -12.68 -8.60 -8.82
CA GLY A 134 -13.86 -8.83 -9.63
C GLY A 134 -13.60 -9.80 -10.80
N HIS A 135 -14.20 -9.52 -11.97
CA HIS A 135 -14.06 -10.35 -13.16
C HIS A 135 -12.64 -10.47 -13.71
N ALA A 136 -11.75 -9.52 -13.42
CA ALA A 136 -10.37 -9.51 -13.92
C ALA A 136 -9.53 -10.70 -13.43
N SER A 137 -9.95 -11.36 -12.35
CA SER A 137 -9.22 -12.45 -11.71
C SER A 137 -9.90 -13.82 -11.80
N GLN A 138 -11.01 -13.95 -12.54
CA GLN A 138 -11.77 -15.20 -12.60
C GLN A 138 -10.97 -16.42 -13.11
N ASN A 139 -9.97 -16.19 -13.95
CA ASN A 139 -9.13 -17.25 -14.52
C ASN A 139 -7.81 -17.50 -13.75
N TRP A 140 -7.62 -16.83 -12.62
CA TRP A 140 -6.38 -16.97 -11.85
C TRP A 140 -6.44 -18.20 -10.94
N SER A 141 -5.33 -18.93 -10.85
CA SER A 141 -5.20 -20.03 -9.91
C SER A 141 -5.17 -19.51 -8.46
N PHE A 142 -5.65 -20.32 -7.52
CA PHE A 142 -5.62 -19.98 -6.09
C PHE A 142 -4.24 -19.51 -5.59
N PRO A 143 -3.11 -20.18 -5.93
CA PRO A 143 -1.79 -19.72 -5.50
C PRO A 143 -1.42 -18.35 -6.08
N ALA A 144 -1.87 -18.01 -7.30
CA ALA A 144 -1.63 -16.68 -7.88
C ALA A 144 -2.36 -15.58 -7.11
N HIS A 145 -3.62 -15.82 -6.71
CA HIS A 145 -4.38 -14.90 -5.86
C HIS A 145 -3.71 -14.69 -4.50
N LEU A 146 -3.32 -15.80 -3.85
CA LEU A 146 -2.68 -15.74 -2.55
C LEU A 146 -1.35 -14.98 -2.62
N ALA A 147 -0.53 -15.24 -3.63
CA ALA A 147 0.74 -14.56 -3.86
C ALA A 147 0.54 -13.04 -4.08
N THR A 148 -0.47 -12.66 -4.87
CA THR A 148 -0.80 -11.24 -5.11
C THR A 148 -1.24 -10.55 -3.83
N ASN A 149 -2.14 -11.16 -3.05
CA ASN A 149 -2.61 -10.60 -1.78
C ASN A 149 -1.47 -10.45 -0.77
N LEU A 150 -0.60 -11.45 -0.65
CA LEU A 150 0.58 -11.39 0.22
C LEU A 150 1.58 -10.33 -0.25
N GLY A 151 1.77 -10.17 -1.55
CA GLY A 151 2.60 -9.12 -2.13
C GLY A 151 2.08 -7.71 -1.80
N ILE A 152 0.78 -7.49 -1.95
CA ILE A 152 0.13 -6.22 -1.60
C ILE A 152 0.22 -5.98 -0.09
N LEU A 153 -0.03 -7.00 0.74
CA LEU A 153 0.09 -6.90 2.19
C LEU A 153 1.52 -6.54 2.62
N ALA A 154 2.53 -7.17 2.02
CA ALA A 154 3.93 -6.85 2.26
C ALA A 154 4.26 -5.40 1.87
N ALA A 155 3.79 -4.93 0.71
CA ALA A 155 3.97 -3.56 0.27
C ALA A 155 3.34 -2.55 1.26
N LEU A 156 2.11 -2.80 1.70
CA LEU A 156 1.43 -1.97 2.69
C LEU A 156 2.16 -1.95 4.04
N LEU A 157 2.66 -3.11 4.49
CA LEU A 157 3.41 -3.23 5.74
C LEU A 157 4.71 -2.45 5.68
N VAL A 158 5.44 -2.56 4.57
CA VAL A 158 6.69 -1.84 4.34
C VAL A 158 6.45 -0.32 4.33
N LEU A 159 5.39 0.16 3.66
CA LEU A 159 4.97 1.56 3.68
C LEU A 159 4.63 2.04 5.10
N TRP A 160 3.92 1.22 5.86
CA TRP A 160 3.53 1.55 7.22
C TRP A 160 4.74 1.65 8.18
N LEU A 161 5.68 0.70 8.09
CA LEU A 161 6.91 0.68 8.88
C LEU A 161 7.82 1.87 8.52
N SER A 162 8.00 2.14 7.22
CA SER A 162 8.82 3.25 6.75
C SER A 162 8.30 4.60 7.26
N ASN A 163 6.98 4.77 7.31
CA ASN A 163 6.37 6.00 7.81
C ASN A 163 6.45 6.13 9.35
N ARG A 164 6.70 5.04 10.09
CA ARG A 164 6.99 5.10 11.53
C ARG A 164 8.36 5.68 11.81
N SER A 165 9.34 5.29 11.01
CA SER A 165 10.74 5.73 11.17
C SER A 165 10.98 7.19 10.79
N ALA A 166 10.05 7.81 10.04
CA ALA A 166 10.17 9.19 9.56
C ALA A 166 9.62 10.26 10.51
N LYS A 167 9.21 9.90 11.74
CA LYS A 167 8.73 10.87 12.73
C LYS A 167 9.88 11.19 13.70
N PRO A 168 10.64 12.29 13.53
CA PRO A 168 11.46 12.82 14.61
C PRO A 168 10.53 13.33 15.70
N SER A 169 10.85 13.01 16.93
CA SER A 169 10.27 13.50 18.17
C SER A 169 10.43 15.03 18.28
#